data_8b2d6d4c62b5170169769e40d9fd7d73
#
_entry.id   8b2d6d4c62b5170169769e40d9fd7d73
#
_cell.length_a   1.000
_cell.length_b   1.000
_cell.length_c   1.000
_cell.angle_alpha   90.00
_cell.angle_beta   90.00
_cell.angle_gamma   90.00
#
_symmetry.space_group_name_H-M   'P 1'
#
loop_
_entity.id
_entity.type
_entity.pdbx_description
1 polymer ?
#
loop_
_entity_poly.entity_id
_entity_poly.type
_entity_poly.pdbx_seq_one_letter_code
_entity_poly.pdbx_strand_id
1 'polypeptide(L)'
;MRIAIFNTVQLETAGGMEHFCIQTAAHLSSLPGVQADCVTMDDAFNLRYGQLHSLYFLRLFDRSTIYRESRESIESRLGQARYLKCANFRELTQALGRYELIYSRNEITEAFLFHNLIGYDRVPPVIFGCHCPHRYIGASTLHSRLHNLLYTSPLYTRLAKRVAGFHTISGGDRAAIERQFPGYPVVQIPNPFDAIGYADQAKRAEAPITVDRAKFKILWAGRLTRQKGVAQLLEIIERVNESHADRVEWHICGEGELSRLVSEAARRHLNVHAHGHINREAMPAAYAAADLFISTSQWGETYAYTPREANSLGVPVVSYDISGCNEIIDDGVNGRLAKSDDEFVEYIKWFADGNRLGSDITKHIRKKTDATSAYRQLLRFFQDRLESESR
;
A
#
# COMPACT_ATOMS: atom_id res chain seq x y z
N MET A 1 -15.07 23.31 0.91
CA MET A 1 -15.11 22.13 1.80
C MET A 1 -13.74 21.95 2.44
N ARG A 2 -13.69 21.78 3.77
CA ARG A 2 -12.43 21.56 4.52
C ARG A 2 -12.41 20.14 5.06
N ILE A 3 -11.36 19.38 4.73
CA ILE A 3 -11.20 17.95 5.04
C ILE A 3 -9.92 17.75 5.86
N ALA A 4 -10.00 17.02 6.98
CA ALA A 4 -8.84 16.52 7.68
C ALA A 4 -8.52 15.09 7.17
N ILE A 5 -7.33 14.88 6.63
CA ILE A 5 -6.78 13.54 6.36
C ILE A 5 -6.01 13.12 7.62
N PHE A 6 -6.66 12.35 8.48
CA PHE A 6 -6.13 12.01 9.80
C PHE A 6 -5.43 10.66 9.82
N ASN A 7 -4.26 10.63 10.41
CA ASN A 7 -3.50 9.40 10.72
C ASN A 7 -2.88 9.54 12.13
N THR A 8 -3.04 8.54 12.98
CA THR A 8 -2.35 8.53 14.28
C THR A 8 -0.83 8.49 14.14
N VAL A 9 -0.32 7.85 13.09
CA VAL A 9 1.11 7.76 12.78
C VAL A 9 1.56 8.96 11.97
N GLN A 10 2.77 9.44 12.23
CA GLN A 10 3.37 10.56 11.48
C GLN A 10 3.67 10.18 10.03
N LEU A 11 3.59 11.17 9.14
CA LEU A 11 3.85 10.98 7.71
C LEU A 11 5.32 10.62 7.41
N GLU A 12 6.23 10.99 8.28
CA GLU A 12 7.66 10.69 8.19
C GLU A 12 7.99 9.19 8.24
N THR A 13 7.05 8.34 8.65
CA THR A 13 7.24 6.87 8.62
C THR A 13 7.24 6.26 7.22
N ALA A 14 6.95 7.05 6.20
CA ALA A 14 7.09 6.75 4.77
C ALA A 14 6.50 5.42 4.30
N GLY A 15 5.37 5.00 4.85
CA GLY A 15 4.62 3.83 4.41
C GLY A 15 3.65 4.12 3.26
N GLY A 16 2.97 3.08 2.77
CA GLY A 16 1.97 3.22 1.71
C GLY A 16 0.78 4.11 2.11
N MET A 17 0.37 4.05 3.39
CA MET A 17 -0.72 4.89 3.91
C MET A 17 -0.30 6.36 4.02
N GLU A 18 0.90 6.64 4.51
CA GLU A 18 1.44 8.00 4.63
C GLU A 18 1.53 8.65 3.25
N HIS A 19 1.98 7.88 2.25
CA HIS A 19 1.99 8.35 0.87
C HIS A 19 0.59 8.65 0.33
N PHE A 20 -0.39 7.78 0.58
CA PHE A 20 -1.78 8.03 0.22
C PHE A 20 -2.30 9.32 0.88
N CYS A 21 -2.02 9.56 2.16
CA CYS A 21 -2.42 10.78 2.86
C CYS A 21 -1.86 12.04 2.18
N ILE A 22 -0.55 12.04 1.88
CA ILE A 22 0.13 13.17 1.23
C ILE A 22 -0.46 13.44 -0.15
N GLN A 23 -0.55 12.40 -1.00
CA GLN A 23 -1.09 12.55 -2.35
C GLN A 23 -2.55 13.01 -2.36
N THR A 24 -3.37 12.45 -1.45
CA THR A 24 -4.79 12.79 -1.37
C THR A 24 -4.98 14.22 -0.89
N ALA A 25 -4.25 14.66 0.15
CA ALA A 25 -4.29 16.02 0.62
C ALA A 25 -3.87 17.02 -0.46
N ALA A 26 -2.74 16.76 -1.13
CA ALA A 26 -2.21 17.59 -2.20
C ALA A 26 -3.20 17.72 -3.37
N HIS A 27 -3.71 16.59 -3.86
CA HIS A 27 -4.64 16.59 -5.00
C HIS A 27 -5.97 17.28 -4.65
N LEU A 28 -6.58 16.95 -3.52
CA LEU A 28 -7.85 17.55 -3.14
C LEU A 28 -7.72 19.05 -2.91
N SER A 29 -6.62 19.51 -2.30
CA SER A 29 -6.37 20.95 -2.08
C SER A 29 -6.06 21.70 -3.38
N SER A 30 -5.72 21.03 -4.47
CA SER A 30 -5.57 21.64 -5.79
C SER A 30 -6.92 21.93 -6.48
N LEU A 31 -8.02 21.36 -5.96
CA LEU A 31 -9.34 21.55 -6.52
C LEU A 31 -10.00 22.84 -6.00
N PRO A 32 -10.71 23.61 -6.84
CA PRO A 32 -11.37 24.83 -6.42
C PRO A 32 -12.35 24.62 -5.27
N GLY A 33 -12.22 25.42 -4.21
CA GLY A 33 -13.11 25.38 -3.05
C GLY A 33 -12.93 24.20 -2.10
N VAL A 34 -11.84 23.43 -2.26
CA VAL A 34 -11.49 22.31 -1.36
C VAL A 34 -10.16 22.62 -0.66
N GLN A 35 -10.12 22.43 0.65
CA GLN A 35 -8.91 22.45 1.47
C GLN A 35 -8.82 21.10 2.21
N ALA A 36 -7.83 20.30 1.90
CA ALA A 36 -7.56 19.03 2.56
C ALA A 36 -6.17 19.08 3.22
N ASP A 37 -6.11 18.95 4.53
CA ASP A 37 -4.85 19.01 5.28
C ASP A 37 -4.56 17.66 5.94
N CYS A 38 -3.27 17.31 6.06
CA CYS A 38 -2.83 16.16 6.84
C CYS A 38 -2.76 16.54 8.32
N VAL A 39 -3.39 15.74 9.17
CA VAL A 39 -3.37 15.89 10.63
C VAL A 39 -2.84 14.61 11.25
N THR A 40 -1.82 14.71 12.09
CA THR A 40 -1.26 13.55 12.82
C THR A 40 -1.00 13.85 14.28
N MET A 41 -0.74 12.80 15.05
CA MET A 41 -0.22 12.91 16.40
C MET A 41 1.31 12.96 16.35
N ASP A 42 1.98 13.73 17.24
CA ASP A 42 3.44 13.73 17.35
C ASP A 42 3.98 12.43 18.00
N ASP A 43 5.32 12.21 17.97
CA ASP A 43 5.92 11.00 18.51
C ASP A 43 5.70 10.85 20.02
N ALA A 44 5.80 11.92 20.77
CA ALA A 44 5.62 11.88 22.21
C ALA A 44 4.17 11.57 22.59
N PHE A 45 3.21 12.13 21.85
CA PHE A 45 1.80 11.85 22.03
C PHE A 45 1.47 10.40 21.63
N ASN A 46 2.02 9.92 20.51
CA ASN A 46 1.84 8.54 20.05
C ASN A 46 2.39 7.53 21.08
N LEU A 47 3.56 7.76 21.65
CA LEU A 47 4.11 6.89 22.68
C LEU A 47 3.22 6.82 23.92
N ARG A 48 2.72 7.98 24.40
CA ARG A 48 1.81 8.05 25.57
C ARG A 48 0.47 7.37 25.27
N TYR A 49 -0.09 7.61 24.10
CA TYR A 49 -1.33 6.98 23.66
C TYR A 49 -1.16 5.48 23.48
N GLY A 50 -0.03 5.05 22.89
CA GLY A 50 0.30 3.63 22.72
C GLY A 50 0.50 2.90 24.04
N GLN A 51 1.07 3.56 25.08
CA GLN A 51 1.17 3.01 26.43
C GLN A 51 -0.22 2.84 27.09
N LEU A 52 -1.14 3.76 26.84
CA LEU A 52 -2.53 3.67 27.30
C LEU A 52 -3.31 2.59 26.53
N HIS A 53 -2.86 2.22 25.34
CA HIS A 53 -3.52 1.32 24.43
C HIS A 53 -2.65 0.08 24.18
N SER A 54 -2.92 -1.02 24.91
CA SER A 54 -2.12 -2.26 24.86
C SER A 54 -1.92 -2.88 23.46
N LEU A 55 -2.74 -2.50 22.48
CA LEU A 55 -2.62 -2.98 21.09
C LEU A 55 -1.49 -2.30 20.32
N TYR A 56 -1.02 -1.13 20.75
CA TYR A 56 0.19 -0.52 20.21
C TYR A 56 1.45 -1.35 20.51
N PHE A 57 1.38 -2.17 21.55
CA PHE A 57 2.43 -3.13 21.93
C PHE A 57 2.71 -4.15 20.80
N LEU A 58 1.73 -4.47 19.97
CA LEU A 58 1.90 -5.38 18.84
C LEU A 58 2.76 -4.76 17.70
N ARG A 59 2.82 -3.43 17.59
CA ARG A 59 3.75 -2.72 16.66
C ARG A 59 5.19 -2.70 17.15
N LEU A 60 5.45 -2.81 18.45
CA LEU A 60 6.81 -2.93 18.99
C LEU A 60 7.53 -4.20 18.55
N PHE A 61 6.78 -5.22 18.05
CA PHE A 61 7.35 -6.44 17.50
C PHE A 61 7.61 -6.37 15.99
N ASP A 62 7.11 -5.36 15.29
CA ASP A 62 7.48 -5.10 13.90
C ASP A 62 8.77 -4.26 13.88
N ARG A 63 9.90 -4.93 14.03
CA ARG A 63 11.25 -4.35 13.92
C ARG A 63 11.66 -4.11 12.45
N SER A 64 10.71 -3.97 11.53
CA SER A 64 11.05 -3.52 10.18
C SER A 64 11.72 -2.16 10.28
N THR A 65 12.85 -1.99 9.59
CA THR A 65 13.55 -0.72 9.50
C THR A 65 12.57 0.32 8.95
N ILE A 66 12.10 1.21 9.81
CA ILE A 66 11.19 2.27 9.40
C ILE A 66 12.07 3.32 8.74
N TYR A 67 12.01 3.40 7.41
CA TYR A 67 12.59 4.52 6.69
C TYR A 67 11.85 5.79 7.13
N ARG A 68 12.62 6.81 7.53
CA ARG A 68 12.06 8.13 7.88
C ARG A 68 12.36 9.11 6.78
N GLU A 69 11.33 9.71 6.26
CA GLU A 69 11.41 10.82 5.32
C GLU A 69 11.54 12.15 6.06
N SER A 70 12.23 13.13 5.47
CA SER A 70 12.32 14.46 6.08
C SER A 70 10.99 15.22 5.96
N ARG A 71 10.72 16.10 6.92
CA ARG A 71 9.53 16.95 6.89
C ARG A 71 9.49 17.86 5.67
N GLU A 72 10.64 18.40 5.27
CA GLU A 72 10.76 19.26 4.09
C GLU A 72 10.36 18.51 2.81
N SER A 73 10.79 17.26 2.66
CA SER A 73 10.38 16.40 1.53
C SER A 73 8.86 16.18 1.50
N ILE A 74 8.23 15.96 2.67
CA ILE A 74 6.79 15.82 2.77
C ILE A 74 6.08 17.11 2.40
N GLU A 75 6.49 18.25 2.98
CA GLU A 75 5.88 19.55 2.77
C GLU A 75 6.00 20.00 1.30
N SER A 76 7.11 19.69 0.63
CA SER A 76 7.29 19.97 -0.81
C SER A 76 6.28 19.27 -1.70
N ARG A 77 5.77 18.10 -1.28
CA ARG A 77 4.77 17.30 -2.03
C ARG A 77 3.33 17.65 -1.70
N LEU A 78 3.07 18.31 -0.57
CA LEU A 78 1.72 18.69 -0.15
C LEU A 78 1.12 19.85 -0.96
N GLY A 79 1.94 20.65 -1.66
CA GLY A 79 1.47 21.78 -2.45
C GLY A 79 0.73 22.81 -1.60
N GLN A 80 -0.58 22.95 -1.76
CA GLN A 80 -1.42 23.88 -0.99
C GLN A 80 -1.93 23.28 0.34
N ALA A 81 -1.80 21.98 0.53
CA ALA A 81 -2.20 21.30 1.77
C ALA A 81 -1.19 21.56 2.89
N ARG A 82 -1.66 21.53 4.14
CA ARG A 82 -0.82 21.72 5.33
C ARG A 82 -0.58 20.40 6.05
N TYR A 83 0.51 20.33 6.78
CA TYR A 83 0.83 19.23 7.67
C TYR A 83 0.80 19.70 9.13
N LEU A 84 -0.15 19.22 9.91
CA LEU A 84 -0.37 19.57 11.30
C LEU A 84 -0.04 18.38 12.20
N LYS A 85 0.83 18.60 13.20
CA LYS A 85 1.15 17.63 14.24
C LYS A 85 0.57 18.13 15.57
N CYS A 86 -0.16 17.25 16.27
CA CYS A 86 -0.80 17.57 17.53
C CYS A 86 -0.07 16.87 18.68
N ALA A 87 0.25 17.62 19.74
CA ALA A 87 1.01 17.11 20.88
C ALA A 87 0.14 16.53 21.99
N ASN A 88 -1.19 16.71 21.95
CA ASN A 88 -2.13 16.21 22.95
C ASN A 88 -3.57 16.15 22.42
N PHE A 89 -4.47 15.49 23.15
CA PHE A 89 -5.87 15.33 22.77
C PHE A 89 -6.62 16.66 22.62
N ARG A 90 -6.30 17.69 23.39
CA ARG A 90 -6.95 19.00 23.30
C ARG A 90 -6.60 19.66 21.96
N GLU A 91 -5.33 19.70 21.62
CA GLU A 91 -4.88 20.22 20.32
C GLU A 91 -5.48 19.43 19.14
N LEU A 92 -5.47 18.09 19.24
CA LEU A 92 -6.05 17.23 18.22
C LEU A 92 -7.54 17.51 18.02
N THR A 93 -8.34 17.56 19.10
CA THR A 93 -9.76 17.86 19.02
C THR A 93 -10.04 19.25 18.45
N GLN A 94 -9.24 20.26 18.87
CA GLN A 94 -9.35 21.62 18.35
C GLN A 94 -8.95 21.71 16.87
N ALA A 95 -7.91 20.99 16.46
CA ALA A 95 -7.47 20.93 15.07
C ALA A 95 -8.54 20.29 14.19
N LEU A 96 -9.04 19.10 14.59
CA LEU A 96 -10.07 18.35 13.85
C LEU A 96 -11.39 19.14 13.77
N GLY A 97 -11.78 19.85 14.81
CA GLY A 97 -13.00 20.67 14.85
C GLY A 97 -13.02 21.86 13.85
N ARG A 98 -11.90 22.18 13.21
CA ARG A 98 -11.82 23.23 12.17
C ARG A 98 -12.26 22.75 10.77
N TYR A 99 -12.43 21.47 10.60
CA TYR A 99 -12.80 20.84 9.34
C TYR A 99 -14.30 20.56 9.29
N GLU A 100 -14.79 20.22 8.13
CA GLU A 100 -16.20 19.82 7.92
C GLU A 100 -16.33 18.30 7.88
N LEU A 101 -15.22 17.58 7.56
CA LEU A 101 -15.16 16.14 7.47
C LEU A 101 -13.76 15.65 7.87
N ILE A 102 -13.72 14.48 8.50
CA ILE A 102 -12.49 13.76 8.83
C ILE A 102 -12.45 12.48 8.00
N TYR A 103 -11.41 12.33 7.20
CA TYR A 103 -11.07 11.05 6.60
C TYR A 103 -9.96 10.41 7.44
N SER A 104 -10.26 9.31 8.08
CA SER A 104 -9.35 8.62 9.00
C SER A 104 -9.04 7.22 8.51
N ARG A 105 -7.88 6.72 8.85
CA ARG A 105 -7.50 5.32 8.65
C ARG A 105 -8.46 4.39 9.42
N ASN A 106 -8.87 3.29 8.80
CA ASN A 106 -9.72 2.28 9.43
C ASN A 106 -8.86 1.32 10.27
N GLU A 107 -8.47 1.78 11.47
CA GLU A 107 -7.76 0.93 12.43
C GLU A 107 -8.47 0.95 13.78
N ILE A 108 -8.28 -0.11 14.55
CA ILE A 108 -8.90 -0.22 15.88
C ILE A 108 -8.42 0.90 16.83
N THR A 109 -7.20 1.39 16.63
CA THR A 109 -6.63 2.53 17.37
C THR A 109 -7.40 3.81 17.13
N GLU A 110 -7.73 4.11 15.88
CA GLU A 110 -8.51 5.28 15.49
C GLU A 110 -9.97 5.12 15.93
N ALA A 111 -10.54 3.93 15.78
CA ALA A 111 -11.90 3.65 16.27
C ALA A 111 -11.99 3.82 17.79
N PHE A 112 -11.00 3.36 18.56
CA PHE A 112 -10.94 3.57 20.00
C PHE A 112 -10.72 5.05 20.35
N LEU A 113 -9.87 5.75 19.63
CA LEU A 113 -9.61 7.18 19.81
C LEU A 113 -10.89 7.99 19.67
N PHE A 114 -11.61 7.83 18.56
CA PHE A 114 -12.84 8.57 18.32
C PHE A 114 -13.99 8.15 19.23
N HIS A 115 -14.08 6.88 19.61
CA HIS A 115 -15.17 6.42 20.49
C HIS A 115 -14.98 6.81 21.95
N ASN A 116 -13.74 6.65 22.50
CA ASN A 116 -13.53 6.72 23.95
C ASN A 116 -12.79 7.96 24.43
N LEU A 117 -11.91 8.54 23.60
CA LEU A 117 -11.00 9.60 24.05
C LEU A 117 -11.41 10.98 23.55
N ILE A 118 -11.81 11.10 22.30
CA ILE A 118 -12.29 12.36 21.72
C ILE A 118 -13.82 12.46 21.84
N GLY A 119 -14.53 11.44 21.43
CA GLY A 119 -15.99 11.39 21.27
C GLY A 119 -16.41 11.87 19.86
N TYR A 120 -17.18 11.03 19.15
CA TYR A 120 -17.68 11.37 17.81
C TYR A 120 -18.54 12.65 17.80
N ASP A 121 -19.22 12.97 18.92
CA ASP A 121 -20.05 14.18 19.05
C ASP A 121 -19.25 15.48 19.12
N ARG A 122 -17.93 15.40 19.31
CA ARG A 122 -17.05 16.56 19.48
C ARG A 122 -16.24 16.90 18.24
N VAL A 123 -16.41 16.12 17.20
CA VAL A 123 -15.67 16.27 15.93
C VAL A 123 -16.63 16.14 14.76
N PRO A 124 -16.25 16.66 13.58
CA PRO A 124 -17.03 16.46 12.35
C PRO A 124 -17.23 14.99 11.99
N PRO A 125 -18.13 14.67 11.05
CA PRO A 125 -18.33 13.31 10.57
C PRO A 125 -17.03 12.64 10.17
N VAL A 126 -16.85 11.38 10.61
CA VAL A 126 -15.64 10.57 10.37
C VAL A 126 -15.92 9.50 9.33
N ILE A 127 -15.15 9.47 8.27
CA ILE A 127 -15.13 8.37 7.28
C ILE A 127 -13.88 7.53 7.52
N PHE A 128 -14.04 6.22 7.58
CA PHE A 128 -12.92 5.29 7.70
C PHE A 128 -12.45 4.76 6.36
N GLY A 129 -11.15 4.92 6.06
CA GLY A 129 -10.46 4.36 4.89
C GLY A 129 -9.76 3.04 5.19
N CYS A 130 -10.20 1.95 4.58
CA CYS A 130 -9.62 0.61 4.75
C CYS A 130 -8.42 0.43 3.81
N HIS A 131 -7.23 0.79 4.28
CA HIS A 131 -5.97 0.66 3.52
C HIS A 131 -5.11 -0.54 3.95
N CYS A 132 -5.52 -1.24 5.01
CA CYS A 132 -5.01 -2.54 5.41
C CYS A 132 -6.14 -3.57 5.26
N PRO A 133 -5.85 -4.84 5.02
CA PRO A 133 -6.89 -5.87 4.93
C PRO A 133 -7.76 -5.84 6.18
N HIS A 134 -9.06 -5.70 6.01
CA HIS A 134 -10.01 -5.81 7.13
C HIS A 134 -9.96 -7.21 7.74
N ARG A 135 -9.69 -8.20 6.91
CA ARG A 135 -9.47 -9.59 7.31
C ARG A 135 -8.35 -10.23 6.48
N TYR A 136 -7.31 -10.73 7.15
CA TYR A 136 -6.28 -11.52 6.50
C TYR A 136 -6.83 -12.90 6.13
N ILE A 137 -6.87 -13.22 4.85
CA ILE A 137 -7.18 -14.55 4.34
C ILE A 137 -5.92 -15.41 4.48
N GLY A 138 -6.04 -16.65 4.96
CA GLY A 138 -4.89 -17.53 5.21
C GLY A 138 -4.03 -17.12 6.41
N ALA A 139 -4.63 -16.46 7.42
CA ALA A 139 -3.94 -16.00 8.63
C ALA A 139 -3.18 -17.14 9.34
N SER A 140 -1.87 -17.21 9.12
CA SER A 140 -0.98 -18.26 9.69
C SER A 140 -0.20 -17.77 10.91
N THR A 141 0.04 -16.45 11.02
CA THR A 141 0.80 -15.85 12.13
C THR A 141 -0.11 -15.47 13.29
N LEU A 142 0.47 -15.39 14.50
CA LEU A 142 -0.26 -14.92 15.68
C LEU A 142 -0.82 -13.52 15.46
N HIS A 143 -0.03 -12.63 14.83
CA HIS A 143 -0.45 -11.26 14.49
C HIS A 143 -1.70 -11.25 13.60
N SER A 144 -1.70 -11.98 12.49
CA SER A 144 -2.84 -12.02 11.57
C SER A 144 -4.09 -12.65 12.18
N ARG A 145 -3.93 -13.62 13.07
CA ARG A 145 -5.05 -14.22 13.84
C ARG A 145 -5.63 -13.24 14.84
N LEU A 146 -4.80 -12.54 15.61
CA LEU A 146 -5.24 -11.50 16.56
C LEU A 146 -5.89 -10.33 15.83
N HIS A 147 -5.33 -9.88 14.72
CA HIS A 147 -5.94 -8.87 13.87
C HIS A 147 -7.35 -9.29 13.45
N ASN A 148 -7.50 -10.48 12.86
CA ASN A 148 -8.80 -10.99 12.44
C ASN A 148 -9.79 -11.06 13.61
N LEU A 149 -9.36 -11.56 14.76
CA LEU A 149 -10.20 -11.64 15.96
C LEU A 149 -10.68 -10.25 16.40
N LEU A 150 -9.81 -9.25 16.40
CA LEU A 150 -10.13 -7.89 16.83
C LEU A 150 -11.05 -7.18 15.83
N TYR A 151 -10.72 -7.19 14.56
CA TYR A 151 -11.44 -6.44 13.52
C TYR A 151 -12.80 -7.05 13.17
N THR A 152 -12.99 -8.36 13.35
CA THR A 152 -14.30 -9.00 13.18
C THR A 152 -15.11 -9.10 14.49
N SER A 153 -14.61 -8.52 15.58
CA SER A 153 -15.26 -8.59 16.89
C SER A 153 -16.45 -7.64 17.04
N PRO A 154 -17.41 -7.95 17.93
CA PRO A 154 -18.44 -7.00 18.32
C PRO A 154 -17.88 -5.72 18.96
N LEU A 155 -16.69 -5.79 19.59
CA LEU A 155 -16.00 -4.63 20.14
C LEU A 155 -15.67 -3.63 19.04
N TYR A 156 -15.00 -4.07 17.96
CA TYR A 156 -14.67 -3.19 16.85
C TYR A 156 -15.94 -2.61 16.21
N THR A 157 -16.97 -3.44 16.00
CA THR A 157 -18.26 -2.98 15.48
C THR A 157 -18.86 -1.87 16.36
N ARG A 158 -18.79 -2.02 17.70
CA ARG A 158 -19.24 -0.98 18.64
C ARG A 158 -18.41 0.31 18.54
N LEU A 159 -17.08 0.20 18.42
CA LEU A 159 -16.18 1.35 18.34
C LEU A 159 -16.39 2.16 17.05
N ALA A 160 -16.65 1.49 15.94
CA ALA A 160 -16.79 2.11 14.62
C ALA A 160 -18.24 2.44 14.22
N LYS A 161 -19.24 2.10 15.05
CA LYS A 161 -20.68 2.25 14.69
C LYS A 161 -21.18 3.67 14.45
N ARG A 162 -20.38 4.69 14.75
CA ARG A 162 -20.77 6.12 14.61
C ARG A 162 -19.99 6.82 13.50
N VAL A 163 -19.30 6.05 12.62
CA VAL A 163 -18.67 6.63 11.44
C VAL A 163 -19.73 6.97 10.38
N ALA A 164 -19.50 8.01 9.61
CA ALA A 164 -20.39 8.45 8.54
C ALA A 164 -20.34 7.51 7.31
N GLY A 165 -19.31 6.66 7.20
CA GLY A 165 -19.16 5.69 6.12
C GLY A 165 -17.77 5.07 6.05
N PHE A 166 -17.62 4.14 5.11
CA PHE A 166 -16.37 3.43 4.87
C PHE A 166 -15.93 3.58 3.41
N HIS A 167 -14.67 3.86 3.21
CA HIS A 167 -13.98 3.75 1.94
C HIS A 167 -13.10 2.50 1.95
N THR A 168 -13.22 1.63 0.96
CA THR A 168 -12.43 0.41 0.78
C THR A 168 -11.68 0.48 -0.54
N ILE A 169 -10.48 -0.10 -0.59
CA ILE A 169 -9.65 -0.09 -1.79
C ILE A 169 -9.67 -1.42 -2.55
N SER A 170 -10.27 -2.46 -1.94
CA SER A 170 -10.45 -3.78 -2.55
C SER A 170 -11.89 -4.27 -2.43
N GLY A 171 -12.30 -5.15 -3.37
CA GLY A 171 -13.61 -5.79 -3.33
C GLY A 171 -13.77 -6.75 -2.14
N GLY A 172 -12.67 -7.41 -1.73
CA GLY A 172 -12.65 -8.27 -0.57
C GLY A 172 -12.95 -7.54 0.74
N ASP A 173 -12.32 -6.37 0.93
CA ASP A 173 -12.56 -5.52 2.10
C ASP A 173 -13.97 -4.92 2.08
N ARG A 174 -14.45 -4.48 0.91
CA ARG A 174 -15.83 -4.02 0.74
C ARG A 174 -16.82 -5.06 1.24
N ALA A 175 -16.74 -6.29 0.74
CA ALA A 175 -17.63 -7.36 1.13
C ALA A 175 -17.54 -7.72 2.62
N ALA A 176 -16.35 -7.57 3.24
CA ALA A 176 -16.15 -7.81 4.67
C ALA A 176 -16.81 -6.71 5.51
N ILE A 177 -16.65 -5.45 5.14
CA ILE A 177 -17.25 -4.29 5.83
C ILE A 177 -18.77 -4.31 5.68
N GLU A 178 -19.32 -4.52 4.48
CA GLU A 178 -20.77 -4.58 4.25
C GLU A 178 -21.45 -5.67 5.10
N ARG A 179 -20.78 -6.81 5.31
CA ARG A 179 -21.29 -7.87 6.19
C ARG A 179 -21.27 -7.49 7.67
N GLN A 180 -20.24 -6.76 8.11
CA GLN A 180 -20.08 -6.40 9.53
C GLN A 180 -20.88 -5.15 9.90
N PHE A 181 -21.08 -4.24 8.97
CA PHE A 181 -21.81 -2.98 9.13
C PHE A 181 -22.96 -2.89 8.12
N PRO A 182 -24.01 -3.73 8.25
CA PRO A 182 -25.11 -3.74 7.30
C PRO A 182 -25.85 -2.39 7.31
N GLY A 183 -26.07 -1.85 6.10
CA GLY A 183 -26.76 -0.57 5.90
C GLY A 183 -25.87 0.67 6.03
N TYR A 184 -24.58 0.53 6.36
CA TYR A 184 -23.65 1.66 6.34
C TYR A 184 -23.24 2.00 4.90
N PRO A 185 -23.01 3.30 4.63
CA PRO A 185 -22.46 3.73 3.35
C PRO A 185 -21.04 3.17 3.16
N VAL A 186 -20.86 2.33 2.14
CA VAL A 186 -19.55 1.77 1.78
C VAL A 186 -19.29 2.07 0.32
N VAL A 187 -18.12 2.66 0.04
CA VAL A 187 -17.65 2.88 -1.34
C VAL A 187 -16.36 2.12 -1.58
N GLN A 188 -16.23 1.50 -2.73
CA GLN A 188 -14.97 0.92 -3.18
C GLN A 188 -14.34 1.84 -4.22
N ILE A 189 -13.20 2.41 -3.89
CA ILE A 189 -12.39 3.26 -4.77
C ILE A 189 -10.94 2.83 -4.59
N PRO A 190 -10.26 2.35 -5.63
CA PRO A 190 -8.84 1.99 -5.53
C PRO A 190 -8.01 3.22 -5.19
N ASN A 191 -6.88 3.04 -4.51
CA ASN A 191 -5.95 4.14 -4.27
C ASN A 191 -5.56 4.81 -5.61
N PRO A 192 -5.53 6.13 -5.66
CA PRO A 192 -5.07 6.83 -6.86
C PRO A 192 -3.63 6.45 -7.20
N PHE A 193 -3.38 6.15 -8.47
CA PHE A 193 -2.03 5.86 -8.96
C PHE A 193 -1.82 6.54 -10.31
N ASP A 194 -0.84 7.44 -10.37
CA ASP A 194 -0.48 8.14 -11.60
C ASP A 194 0.53 7.31 -12.41
N ALA A 195 0.02 6.40 -13.24
CA ALA A 195 0.83 5.56 -14.09
C ALA A 195 1.64 6.34 -15.15
N ILE A 196 1.16 7.50 -15.56
CA ILE A 196 1.85 8.35 -16.55
C ILE A 196 3.03 9.06 -15.87
N GLY A 197 2.77 9.73 -14.76
CA GLY A 197 3.82 10.41 -14.00
C GLY A 197 4.89 9.46 -13.51
N TYR A 198 4.51 8.24 -13.12
CA TYR A 198 5.46 7.19 -12.73
C TYR A 198 6.37 6.78 -13.90
N ALA A 199 5.80 6.59 -15.10
CA ALA A 199 6.57 6.29 -16.30
C ALA A 199 7.49 7.46 -16.72
N ASP A 200 7.08 8.70 -16.51
CA ASP A 200 7.93 9.88 -16.80
C ASP A 200 9.07 10.05 -15.79
N GLN A 201 8.90 9.62 -14.54
CA GLN A 201 10.00 9.55 -13.56
C GLN A 201 11.08 8.57 -14.01
N ALA A 202 10.71 7.40 -14.54
CA ALA A 202 11.67 6.41 -15.02
C ALA A 202 12.61 6.95 -16.11
N LYS A 203 12.13 7.87 -16.96
CA LYS A 203 12.95 8.49 -18.03
C LYS A 203 13.99 9.47 -17.50
N ARG A 204 13.80 10.00 -16.29
CA ARG A 204 14.65 11.04 -15.69
C ARG A 204 15.64 10.51 -14.67
N ALA A 205 15.38 9.32 -14.12
CA ALA A 205 16.21 8.69 -13.12
C ALA A 205 17.27 7.78 -13.77
N GLU A 206 18.48 7.76 -13.22
CA GLU A 206 19.45 6.75 -13.56
C GLU A 206 19.03 5.40 -12.97
N ALA A 207 19.26 4.32 -13.73
CA ALA A 207 18.95 2.98 -13.25
C ALA A 207 19.87 2.64 -12.04
N PRO A 208 19.29 2.36 -10.86
CA PRO A 208 20.08 2.07 -9.65
C PRO A 208 20.64 0.65 -9.65
N ILE A 209 20.37 -0.13 -10.70
CA ILE A 209 20.81 -1.51 -10.88
C ILE A 209 21.62 -1.64 -12.17
N THR A 210 22.73 -2.34 -12.09
CA THR A 210 23.52 -2.73 -13.28
C THR A 210 22.96 -4.04 -13.81
N VAL A 211 22.64 -4.09 -15.10
CA VAL A 211 22.04 -5.25 -15.75
C VAL A 211 22.93 -5.77 -16.89
N ASP A 212 23.00 -7.09 -17.03
CA ASP A 212 23.57 -7.73 -18.21
C ASP A 212 22.54 -7.73 -19.35
N ARG A 213 22.83 -7.00 -20.44
CA ARG A 213 21.91 -6.88 -21.58
C ARG A 213 21.68 -8.20 -22.33
N ALA A 214 22.55 -9.16 -22.17
CA ALA A 214 22.44 -10.49 -22.81
C ALA A 214 21.47 -11.42 -22.05
N LYS A 215 21.16 -11.11 -20.77
CA LYS A 215 20.32 -11.94 -19.91
C LYS A 215 18.90 -11.40 -19.81
N PHE A 216 17.96 -12.27 -19.46
CA PHE A 216 16.59 -11.92 -19.12
C PHE A 216 16.54 -11.46 -17.66
N LYS A 217 16.13 -10.22 -17.42
CA LYS A 217 16.16 -9.56 -16.11
C LYS A 217 14.85 -9.72 -15.34
N ILE A 218 14.95 -10.35 -14.18
CA ILE A 218 13.81 -10.58 -13.29
C ILE A 218 13.99 -9.69 -12.06
N LEU A 219 13.03 -8.80 -11.82
CA LEU A 219 13.02 -7.89 -10.67
C LEU A 219 12.02 -8.37 -9.62
N TRP A 220 12.46 -8.36 -8.38
CA TRP A 220 11.64 -8.43 -7.20
C TRP A 220 11.88 -7.19 -6.33
N ALA A 221 10.82 -6.55 -5.81
CA ALA A 221 10.94 -5.38 -4.95
C ALA A 221 9.93 -5.42 -3.81
N GLY A 222 10.41 -5.17 -2.59
CA GLY A 222 9.57 -5.15 -1.41
C GLY A 222 10.33 -5.27 -0.10
N ARG A 223 9.62 -5.21 1.01
CA ARG A 223 10.22 -5.50 2.33
C ARG A 223 10.62 -6.97 2.40
N LEU A 224 11.84 -7.27 2.83
CA LEU A 224 12.34 -8.64 2.95
C LEU A 224 11.76 -9.31 4.22
N THR A 225 10.49 -9.67 4.17
CA THR A 225 9.73 -10.29 5.25
C THR A 225 9.06 -11.60 4.82
N ARG A 226 8.63 -12.42 5.78
CA ARG A 226 7.86 -13.64 5.50
C ARG A 226 6.56 -13.34 4.74
N GLN A 227 5.89 -12.23 5.07
CA GLN A 227 4.66 -11.80 4.42
C GLN A 227 4.84 -11.60 2.90
N LYS A 228 5.97 -11.05 2.50
CA LYS A 228 6.31 -10.80 1.08
C LYS A 228 6.86 -12.05 0.37
N GLY A 229 6.85 -13.21 1.04
CA GLY A 229 7.20 -14.49 0.43
C GLY A 229 8.67 -14.62 0.05
N VAL A 230 9.59 -14.08 0.88
CA VAL A 230 11.04 -14.20 0.59
C VAL A 230 11.51 -15.64 0.56
N ALA A 231 10.95 -16.53 1.38
CA ALA A 231 11.29 -17.95 1.34
C ALA A 231 10.89 -18.59 0.00
N GLN A 232 9.67 -18.29 -0.49
CA GLN A 232 9.18 -18.72 -1.79
C GLN A 232 10.01 -18.12 -2.94
N LEU A 233 10.40 -16.84 -2.83
CA LEU A 233 11.30 -16.22 -3.79
C LEU A 233 12.60 -17.04 -3.95
N LEU A 234 13.23 -17.40 -2.84
CA LEU A 234 14.48 -18.16 -2.87
C LEU A 234 14.30 -19.56 -3.45
N GLU A 235 13.22 -20.25 -3.12
CA GLU A 235 12.88 -21.55 -3.70
C GLU A 235 12.63 -21.45 -5.21
N ILE A 236 11.89 -20.42 -5.66
CA ILE A 236 11.66 -20.18 -7.09
C ILE A 236 12.99 -19.91 -7.83
N ILE A 237 13.90 -19.13 -7.23
CA ILE A 237 15.24 -18.87 -7.79
C ILE A 237 15.98 -20.19 -8.00
N GLU A 238 16.06 -21.08 -7.00
CA GLU A 238 16.72 -22.36 -7.12
C GLU A 238 16.13 -23.18 -8.28
N ARG A 239 14.81 -23.32 -8.32
CA ARG A 239 14.10 -24.15 -9.33
C ARG A 239 14.20 -23.58 -10.76
N VAL A 240 14.21 -22.27 -10.94
CA VAL A 240 14.45 -21.65 -12.26
C VAL A 240 15.91 -21.82 -12.66
N ASN A 241 16.83 -21.63 -11.72
CA ASN A 241 18.28 -21.74 -11.98
C ASN A 241 18.72 -23.18 -12.37
N GLU A 242 17.99 -24.23 -11.97
CA GLU A 242 18.28 -25.61 -12.43
C GLU A 242 18.45 -25.73 -13.96
N SER A 243 17.75 -24.89 -14.72
CA SER A 243 17.75 -24.98 -16.19
C SER A 243 18.00 -23.65 -16.91
N HIS A 244 17.94 -22.51 -16.22
CA HIS A 244 18.00 -21.19 -16.84
C HIS A 244 19.03 -20.24 -16.21
N ALA A 245 19.92 -20.73 -15.33
CA ALA A 245 20.90 -19.88 -14.62
C ALA A 245 21.74 -18.98 -15.54
N ASP A 246 22.15 -19.49 -16.71
CA ASP A 246 22.95 -18.74 -17.66
C ASP A 246 22.14 -17.72 -18.47
N ARG A 247 20.81 -17.84 -18.48
CA ARG A 247 19.90 -17.03 -19.30
C ARG A 247 19.20 -15.93 -18.52
N VAL A 248 19.08 -16.08 -17.20
CA VAL A 248 18.35 -15.13 -16.33
C VAL A 248 19.30 -14.43 -15.38
N GLU A 249 18.88 -13.24 -14.98
CA GLU A 249 19.51 -12.43 -13.94
C GLU A 249 18.44 -11.94 -12.96
N TRP A 250 18.69 -12.12 -11.67
CA TRP A 250 17.76 -11.77 -10.59
C TRP A 250 18.21 -10.50 -9.87
N HIS A 251 17.33 -9.52 -9.81
CA HIS A 251 17.56 -8.29 -9.08
C HIS A 251 16.58 -8.20 -7.92
N ILE A 252 17.07 -8.20 -6.68
CA ILE A 252 16.27 -8.18 -5.46
C ILE A 252 16.50 -6.86 -4.76
N CYS A 253 15.44 -6.02 -4.70
CA CYS A 253 15.46 -4.69 -4.12
C CYS A 253 14.63 -4.66 -2.84
N GLY A 254 15.24 -4.27 -1.74
CA GLY A 254 14.59 -4.11 -0.45
C GLY A 254 15.42 -4.56 0.73
N GLU A 255 14.90 -4.28 1.91
CA GLU A 255 15.49 -4.66 3.20
C GLU A 255 14.43 -5.21 4.15
N GLY A 256 14.87 -5.91 5.20
CA GLY A 256 13.99 -6.46 6.22
C GLY A 256 14.64 -7.58 7.03
N GLU A 257 13.84 -8.25 7.84
CA GLU A 257 14.29 -9.32 8.75
C GLU A 257 14.97 -10.50 8.03
N LEU A 258 14.66 -10.70 6.72
CA LEU A 258 15.19 -11.79 5.92
C LEU A 258 16.32 -11.35 4.95
N SER A 259 16.87 -10.13 5.08
CA SER A 259 17.97 -9.61 4.25
C SER A 259 19.18 -10.54 4.23
N ARG A 260 19.47 -11.19 5.35
CA ARG A 260 20.59 -12.16 5.43
C ARG A 260 20.40 -13.33 4.47
N LEU A 261 19.19 -13.89 4.36
CA LEU A 261 18.93 -15.03 3.46
C LEU A 261 19.13 -14.64 2.00
N VAL A 262 18.67 -13.45 1.61
CA VAL A 262 18.87 -12.91 0.26
C VAL A 262 20.34 -12.68 -0.04
N SER A 263 21.12 -12.13 0.90
CA SER A 263 22.56 -11.97 0.76
C SER A 263 23.30 -13.31 0.67
N GLU A 264 22.83 -14.36 1.34
CA GLU A 264 23.37 -15.71 1.25
C GLU A 264 23.08 -16.34 -0.12
N ALA A 265 21.89 -16.11 -0.69
CA ALA A 265 21.57 -16.55 -2.05
C ALA A 265 22.41 -15.83 -3.10
N ALA A 266 22.62 -14.52 -2.98
CA ALA A 266 23.49 -13.74 -3.87
C ALA A 266 24.96 -14.17 -3.84
N ARG A 267 25.42 -14.75 -2.72
CA ARG A 267 26.78 -15.35 -2.65
C ARG A 267 26.87 -16.73 -3.30
N ARG A 268 25.76 -17.49 -3.32
CA ARG A 268 25.72 -18.83 -3.91
C ARG A 268 25.51 -18.82 -5.41
N HIS A 269 24.76 -17.85 -5.92
CA HIS A 269 24.37 -17.77 -7.33
C HIS A 269 24.87 -16.46 -7.95
N LEU A 270 25.79 -16.56 -8.93
CA LEU A 270 26.40 -15.41 -9.61
C LEU A 270 25.38 -14.55 -10.39
N ASN A 271 24.23 -15.10 -10.71
CA ASN A 271 23.14 -14.41 -11.40
C ASN A 271 22.09 -13.80 -10.45
N VAL A 272 22.36 -13.76 -9.14
CA VAL A 272 21.46 -13.17 -8.13
C VAL A 272 22.12 -11.95 -7.50
N HIS A 273 21.47 -10.80 -7.60
CA HIS A 273 21.96 -9.51 -7.13
C HIS A 273 21.04 -8.95 -6.04
N ALA A 274 21.57 -8.77 -4.83
CA ALA A 274 20.89 -8.14 -3.70
C ALA A 274 21.28 -6.67 -3.63
N HIS A 275 20.36 -5.76 -3.97
CA HIS A 275 20.63 -4.32 -4.06
C HIS A 275 20.38 -3.56 -2.75
N GLY A 276 19.79 -4.21 -1.72
CA GLY A 276 19.36 -3.51 -0.52
C GLY A 276 18.22 -2.54 -0.78
N HIS A 277 18.11 -1.50 0.03
CA HIS A 277 17.09 -0.47 -0.13
C HIS A 277 17.41 0.44 -1.32
N ILE A 278 16.45 0.60 -2.21
CA ILE A 278 16.51 1.58 -3.31
C ILE A 278 15.52 2.69 -2.99
N ASN A 279 15.96 3.95 -3.13
CA ASN A 279 15.12 5.10 -2.93
C ASN A 279 13.94 5.11 -3.90
N ARG A 280 12.82 5.63 -3.43
CA ARG A 280 11.56 5.64 -4.18
C ARG A 280 11.67 6.35 -5.53
N GLU A 281 12.45 7.42 -5.60
CA GLU A 281 12.66 8.21 -6.81
C GLU A 281 13.46 7.43 -7.88
N ALA A 282 14.30 6.47 -7.47
CA ALA A 282 15.10 5.64 -8.35
C ALA A 282 14.38 4.33 -8.74
N MET A 283 13.38 3.88 -7.97
CA MET A 283 12.65 2.65 -8.25
C MET A 283 12.02 2.59 -9.66
N PRO A 284 11.43 3.68 -10.21
CA PRO A 284 10.91 3.63 -11.58
C PRO A 284 11.96 3.20 -12.62
N ALA A 285 13.21 3.65 -12.48
CA ALA A 285 14.28 3.24 -13.40
C ALA A 285 14.72 1.78 -13.18
N ALA A 286 14.64 1.25 -11.95
CA ALA A 286 14.88 -0.16 -11.68
C ALA A 286 13.82 -1.05 -12.35
N TYR A 287 12.53 -0.69 -12.26
CA TYR A 287 11.48 -1.41 -12.99
C TYR A 287 11.69 -1.33 -14.50
N ALA A 288 11.99 -0.15 -15.04
CA ALA A 288 12.22 0.02 -16.48
C ALA A 288 13.40 -0.79 -17.04
N ALA A 289 14.35 -1.17 -16.19
CA ALA A 289 15.49 -2.00 -16.55
C ALA A 289 15.17 -3.51 -16.56
N ALA A 290 14.01 -3.93 -16.05
CA ALA A 290 13.60 -5.32 -15.93
C ALA A 290 12.77 -5.79 -17.14
N ASP A 291 12.90 -7.08 -17.48
CA ASP A 291 12.03 -7.74 -18.48
C ASP A 291 10.79 -8.37 -17.85
N LEU A 292 10.87 -8.70 -16.56
CA LEU A 292 9.78 -9.30 -15.77
C LEU A 292 9.86 -8.79 -14.33
N PHE A 293 8.71 -8.44 -13.77
CA PHE A 293 8.55 -8.24 -12.33
C PHE A 293 7.87 -9.46 -11.70
N ILE A 294 8.33 -9.90 -10.54
CA ILE A 294 7.67 -10.97 -9.79
C ILE A 294 7.25 -10.52 -8.39
N SER A 295 6.09 -10.98 -7.94
CA SER A 295 5.56 -10.75 -6.60
C SER A 295 5.23 -12.07 -5.94
N THR A 296 6.00 -12.43 -4.91
CA THR A 296 5.86 -13.69 -4.17
C THR A 296 5.07 -13.54 -2.88
N SER A 297 4.32 -12.44 -2.69
CA SER A 297 3.49 -12.21 -1.52
C SER A 297 2.57 -13.41 -1.24
N GLN A 298 2.57 -13.87 0.02
CA GLN A 298 1.78 -15.03 0.45
C GLN A 298 0.43 -14.65 1.03
N TRP A 299 0.22 -13.38 1.32
CA TRP A 299 -1.00 -12.85 1.91
C TRP A 299 -1.65 -11.88 0.96
N GLY A 300 -2.99 -11.77 1.05
CA GLY A 300 -3.72 -10.80 0.26
C GLY A 300 -3.16 -9.39 0.41
N GLU A 301 -2.87 -8.79 -0.72
CA GLU A 301 -2.47 -7.38 -0.82
C GLU A 301 -3.74 -6.53 -0.92
N THR A 302 -3.80 -5.43 -0.19
CA THR A 302 -4.98 -4.55 -0.29
C THR A 302 -4.96 -3.76 -1.59
N TYR A 303 -3.76 -3.37 -2.06
CA TYR A 303 -3.64 -2.53 -3.25
C TYR A 303 -2.59 -2.99 -4.27
N ALA A 304 -1.60 -3.80 -3.89
CA ALA A 304 -0.53 -4.30 -4.76
C ALA A 304 0.15 -3.17 -5.59
N TYR A 305 0.84 -2.23 -4.93
CA TYR A 305 1.54 -1.12 -5.60
C TYR A 305 2.59 -1.60 -6.59
N THR A 306 3.46 -2.53 -6.19
CA THR A 306 4.61 -2.98 -7.00
C THR A 306 4.21 -3.60 -8.35
N PRO A 307 3.16 -4.43 -8.49
CA PRO A 307 2.63 -4.83 -9.79
C PRO A 307 2.16 -3.66 -10.67
N ARG A 308 1.53 -2.63 -10.07
CA ARG A 308 1.07 -1.43 -10.80
C ARG A 308 2.25 -0.62 -11.33
N GLU A 309 3.27 -0.45 -10.49
CA GLU A 309 4.52 0.22 -10.82
C GLU A 309 5.21 -0.45 -12.01
N ALA A 310 5.39 -1.77 -11.97
CA ALA A 310 5.96 -2.54 -13.07
C ALA A 310 5.15 -2.41 -14.37
N ASN A 311 3.82 -2.63 -14.31
CA ASN A 311 2.96 -2.55 -15.49
C ASN A 311 2.89 -1.14 -16.08
N SER A 312 3.03 -0.07 -15.29
CA SER A 312 3.04 1.30 -15.82
C SER A 312 4.24 1.58 -16.73
N LEU A 313 5.28 0.78 -16.61
CA LEU A 313 6.49 0.79 -17.44
C LEU A 313 6.49 -0.27 -18.55
N GLY A 314 5.39 -1.00 -18.72
CA GLY A 314 5.26 -2.05 -19.70
C GLY A 314 5.89 -3.39 -19.30
N VAL A 315 6.34 -3.51 -18.06
CA VAL A 315 6.95 -4.73 -17.53
C VAL A 315 5.85 -5.69 -17.10
N PRO A 316 5.77 -6.91 -17.65
CA PRO A 316 4.81 -7.92 -17.24
C PRO A 316 5.06 -8.38 -15.80
N VAL A 317 4.02 -8.93 -15.16
CA VAL A 317 4.10 -9.38 -13.78
C VAL A 317 3.76 -10.86 -13.66
N VAL A 318 4.53 -11.63 -12.88
CA VAL A 318 4.10 -12.93 -12.36
C VAL A 318 3.83 -12.80 -10.87
N SER A 319 2.64 -13.19 -10.44
CA SER A 319 2.22 -13.14 -9.03
C SER A 319 1.38 -14.36 -8.69
N TYR A 320 1.27 -14.68 -7.39
CA TYR A 320 0.22 -15.59 -6.95
C TYR A 320 -1.16 -14.97 -7.16
N ASP A 321 -2.17 -15.81 -7.40
CA ASP A 321 -3.59 -15.42 -7.47
C ASP A 321 -4.13 -15.13 -6.07
N ILE A 322 -3.80 -13.94 -5.58
CA ILE A 322 -4.20 -13.45 -4.26
C ILE A 322 -4.95 -12.13 -4.39
N SER A 323 -5.76 -11.80 -3.38
CA SER A 323 -6.47 -10.52 -3.31
C SER A 323 -5.51 -9.34 -3.49
N GLY A 324 -5.94 -8.33 -4.22
CA GLY A 324 -5.15 -7.16 -4.59
C GLY A 324 -4.28 -7.38 -5.82
N CYS A 325 -3.62 -8.53 -5.97
CA CYS A 325 -2.89 -8.86 -7.20
C CYS A 325 -3.86 -9.21 -8.32
N ASN A 326 -4.86 -10.05 -8.07
CA ASN A 326 -5.88 -10.42 -9.05
C ASN A 326 -6.90 -9.31 -9.38
N GLU A 327 -6.89 -8.22 -8.65
CA GLU A 327 -7.67 -7.02 -9.01
C GLU A 327 -6.96 -6.15 -10.07
N ILE A 328 -5.64 -6.28 -10.18
CA ILE A 328 -4.84 -5.48 -11.11
C ILE A 328 -4.26 -6.29 -12.26
N ILE A 329 -3.90 -7.55 -12.02
CA ILE A 329 -3.37 -8.44 -13.03
C ILE A 329 -4.53 -9.19 -13.69
N ASP A 330 -4.72 -8.99 -14.99
CA ASP A 330 -5.56 -9.82 -15.82
C ASP A 330 -4.70 -10.88 -16.48
N ASP A 331 -4.91 -12.15 -16.10
CA ASP A 331 -4.07 -13.26 -16.53
C ASP A 331 -3.99 -13.36 -18.07
N GLY A 332 -2.77 -13.45 -18.58
CA GLY A 332 -2.49 -13.46 -20.02
C GLY A 332 -2.55 -12.09 -20.71
N VAL A 333 -2.89 -11.00 -20.00
CA VAL A 333 -2.99 -9.65 -20.56
C VAL A 333 -1.82 -8.77 -20.10
N ASN A 334 -1.69 -8.50 -18.80
CA ASN A 334 -0.63 -7.67 -18.25
C ASN A 334 0.29 -8.42 -17.27
N GLY A 335 0.08 -9.73 -17.15
CA GLY A 335 0.85 -10.62 -16.30
C GLY A 335 0.31 -12.04 -16.30
N ARG A 336 0.79 -12.84 -15.37
CA ARG A 336 0.33 -14.21 -15.11
C ARG A 336 0.01 -14.37 -13.62
N LEU A 337 -1.07 -15.08 -13.33
CA LEU A 337 -1.52 -15.40 -11.97
C LEU A 337 -1.32 -16.88 -11.69
N ALA A 338 -0.35 -17.21 -10.83
CA ALA A 338 0.00 -18.57 -10.47
C ALA A 338 -0.82 -19.05 -9.26
N LYS A 339 -1.29 -20.29 -9.30
CA LYS A 339 -2.01 -20.96 -8.21
C LYS A 339 -1.11 -21.89 -7.40
N SER A 340 0.10 -22.14 -7.90
CA SER A 340 1.11 -22.98 -7.25
C SER A 340 2.52 -22.48 -7.58
N ASP A 341 3.51 -22.96 -6.82
CA ASP A 341 4.92 -22.70 -7.08
C ASP A 341 5.36 -23.28 -8.43
N ASP A 342 4.77 -24.40 -8.85
CA ASP A 342 5.05 -25.02 -10.16
C ASP A 342 4.63 -24.11 -11.30
N GLU A 343 3.38 -23.61 -11.29
CA GLU A 343 2.91 -22.63 -12.29
C GLU A 343 3.73 -21.34 -12.26
N PHE A 344 4.15 -20.89 -11.08
CA PHE A 344 4.96 -19.69 -10.94
C PHE A 344 6.32 -19.85 -11.64
N VAL A 345 7.00 -20.96 -11.41
CA VAL A 345 8.26 -21.31 -12.06
C VAL A 345 8.08 -21.48 -13.57
N GLU A 346 7.01 -22.16 -14.02
CA GLU A 346 6.72 -22.34 -15.45
C GLU A 346 6.49 -21.00 -16.15
N TYR A 347 5.77 -20.07 -15.53
CA TYR A 347 5.53 -18.74 -16.11
C TYR A 347 6.82 -17.93 -16.24
N ILE A 348 7.73 -17.99 -15.25
CA ILE A 348 9.02 -17.32 -15.34
C ILE A 348 9.84 -17.91 -16.50
N LYS A 349 9.95 -19.25 -16.58
CA LYS A 349 10.66 -19.94 -17.66
C LYS A 349 10.08 -19.61 -19.03
N TRP A 350 8.75 -19.56 -19.15
CA TRP A 350 8.04 -19.19 -20.37
C TRP A 350 8.47 -17.79 -20.87
N PHE A 351 8.53 -16.78 -19.97
CA PHE A 351 9.02 -15.46 -20.32
C PHE A 351 10.53 -15.46 -20.67
N ALA A 352 11.35 -16.17 -19.89
CA ALA A 352 12.80 -16.29 -20.11
C ALA A 352 13.14 -16.97 -21.44
N ASP A 353 12.27 -17.84 -21.96
CA ASP A 353 12.37 -18.46 -23.29
C ASP A 353 11.99 -17.52 -24.44
N GLY A 354 11.74 -16.26 -24.16
CA GLY A 354 11.48 -15.23 -25.16
C GLY A 354 10.00 -15.03 -25.51
N ASN A 355 9.10 -15.72 -24.83
CA ASN A 355 7.67 -15.51 -25.03
C ASN A 355 7.20 -14.15 -24.48
N ARG A 356 6.14 -13.60 -25.03
CA ARG A 356 5.59 -12.29 -24.69
C ARG A 356 4.06 -12.32 -24.64
N LEU A 357 3.51 -11.45 -23.81
CA LEU A 357 2.06 -11.18 -23.83
C LEU A 357 1.69 -10.38 -25.09
N GLY A 358 0.55 -10.69 -25.69
CA GLY A 358 0.09 -10.05 -26.95
C GLY A 358 -0.55 -8.68 -26.78
N SER A 359 -0.56 -8.11 -25.57
CA SER A 359 -1.27 -6.88 -25.23
C SER A 359 -0.33 -5.70 -24.92
N ASP A 360 -0.85 -4.47 -25.08
CA ASP A 360 -0.18 -3.26 -24.59
C ASP A 360 -0.46 -3.10 -23.08
N ILE A 361 0.52 -3.54 -22.27
CA ILE A 361 0.46 -3.53 -20.81
C ILE A 361 0.26 -2.10 -20.28
N THR A 362 0.96 -1.12 -20.84
CA THR A 362 0.88 0.28 -20.38
C THR A 362 -0.49 0.88 -20.62
N LYS A 363 -1.07 0.62 -21.78
CA LYS A 363 -2.44 1.05 -22.10
C LYS A 363 -3.46 0.37 -21.21
N HIS A 364 -3.25 -0.90 -20.89
CA HIS A 364 -4.13 -1.69 -20.04
C HIS A 364 -4.15 -1.13 -18.60
N ILE A 365 -2.97 -0.94 -18.00
CA ILE A 365 -2.87 -0.45 -16.63
C ILE A 365 -3.42 0.98 -16.46
N ARG A 366 -3.21 1.86 -17.42
CA ARG A 366 -3.75 3.23 -17.41
C ARG A 366 -5.28 3.28 -17.31
N LYS A 367 -5.98 2.32 -17.91
CA LYS A 367 -7.44 2.21 -17.77
C LYS A 367 -7.86 1.79 -16.36
N LYS A 368 -7.05 0.95 -15.70
CA LYS A 368 -7.34 0.44 -14.34
C LYS A 368 -6.94 1.41 -13.23
N THR A 369 -6.09 2.41 -13.51
CA THR A 369 -5.46 3.26 -12.48
C THR A 369 -5.69 4.75 -12.72
N ASP A 370 -6.85 5.16 -13.23
CA ASP A 370 -7.16 6.59 -13.43
C ASP A 370 -7.25 7.33 -12.08
N ALA A 371 -6.14 7.95 -11.69
CA ALA A 371 -6.03 8.70 -10.45
C ALA A 371 -7.06 9.84 -10.37
N THR A 372 -7.29 10.55 -11.46
CA THR A 372 -8.25 11.67 -11.50
C THR A 372 -9.67 11.19 -11.23
N SER A 373 -10.06 10.05 -11.81
CA SER A 373 -11.37 9.45 -11.56
C SER A 373 -11.51 8.99 -10.11
N ALA A 374 -10.47 8.37 -9.53
CA ALA A 374 -10.47 7.94 -8.14
C ALA A 374 -10.67 9.11 -7.16
N TYR A 375 -9.94 10.21 -7.36
CA TYR A 375 -10.10 11.41 -6.51
C TYR A 375 -11.48 12.06 -6.65
N ARG A 376 -12.04 12.13 -7.87
CA ARG A 376 -13.40 12.65 -8.07
C ARG A 376 -14.46 11.79 -7.37
N GLN A 377 -14.33 10.48 -7.43
CA GLN A 377 -15.24 9.56 -6.74
C GLN A 377 -15.12 9.72 -5.22
N LEU A 378 -13.89 9.83 -4.69
CA LEU A 378 -13.66 10.03 -3.27
C LEU A 378 -14.26 11.36 -2.79
N LEU A 379 -14.04 12.44 -3.53
CA LEU A 379 -14.61 13.75 -3.20
C LEU A 379 -16.14 13.74 -3.23
N ARG A 380 -16.74 13.10 -4.23
CA ARG A 380 -18.20 12.94 -4.31
C ARG A 380 -18.74 12.17 -3.09
N PHE A 381 -18.09 11.08 -2.74
CA PHE A 381 -18.46 10.31 -1.55
C PHE A 381 -18.40 11.18 -0.27
N PHE A 382 -17.40 12.03 -0.11
CA PHE A 382 -17.29 12.95 1.01
C PHE A 382 -18.45 13.97 1.03
N GLN A 383 -18.78 14.53 -0.12
CA GLN A 383 -19.91 15.47 -0.28
C GLN A 383 -21.25 14.83 0.09
N ASP A 384 -21.51 13.63 -0.45
CA ASP A 384 -22.74 12.87 -0.16
C ASP A 384 -22.89 12.56 1.34
N ARG A 385 -21.76 12.33 2.04
CA ARG A 385 -21.82 12.10 3.51
C ARG A 385 -22.11 13.36 4.29
N LEU A 386 -21.53 14.49 3.92
CA LEU A 386 -21.83 15.78 4.55
C LEU A 386 -23.29 16.18 4.38
N GLU A 387 -23.85 16.03 3.19
CA GLU A 387 -25.25 16.34 2.94
C GLU A 387 -26.23 15.45 3.74
N SER A 388 -25.88 14.17 3.93
CA SER A 388 -26.71 13.24 4.71
C SER A 388 -26.68 13.48 6.21
N GLU A 389 -25.57 13.97 6.75
CA GLU A 389 -25.45 14.33 8.18
C GLU A 389 -26.10 15.70 8.51
N SER A 390 -26.34 16.52 7.49
CA SER A 390 -26.98 17.84 7.63
C SER A 390 -28.52 17.77 7.60
N ARG A 391 -29.08 16.61 7.24
CA ARG A 391 -30.52 16.31 7.23
C ARG A 391 -30.93 15.58 8.50
#